data_161d6bf87dcf0c36424bcfab3f8e48c9
#
_entry.id   161d6bf87dcf0c36424bcfab3f8e48c9
#
_cell.length_a   1.000
_cell.length_b   1.000
_cell.length_c   1.000
_cell.angle_alpha   90.00
_cell.angle_beta   90.00
_cell.angle_gamma   90.00
#
_symmetry.space_group_name_H-M   'P 1'
#
loop_
_entity.id
_entity.type
_entity.pdbx_description
1 polymer ?
#
loop_
_entity_poly.entity_id
_entity_poly.type
_entity_poly.pdbx_seq_one_letter_code
_entity_poly.pdbx_strand_id
1 'polypeptide(L)'
;LKVLMSNACVYDCKYCVNRRSNDTRRAAFTPQELAELTMGFYRRNYIEGLFLSSGVLRDPDYTMEQMIRALRILRETYRFNGYIHAKAIPGAAPELVRELGLLADRLSVNIELPSQAGLRTLAPDKTKEAILQPMGLIRDGAAQSKAELAKYKNAPVFAPAGQSTQLIVGATEDSDRHILHLTERLYQKYRLKRVFYSAYVPVVENSLLPSLNTKPPLLREHRLYQADWLLRFYGFQASELLYEAHPNFDPQLDPKCNWALAHLEQFPVEVMRADLETLLRVPGIGPV
;
A
#
# COMPACT_ATOMS: atom_id res chain seq x y z
N LEU A 1 10.25 -6.85 -11.87
CA LEU A 1 11.42 -6.26 -11.21
C LEU A 1 10.96 -5.28 -10.13
N LYS A 2 11.43 -5.44 -8.88
CA LYS A 2 11.25 -4.45 -7.81
C LYS A 2 12.57 -3.75 -7.56
N VAL A 3 12.58 -2.43 -7.75
CA VAL A 3 13.81 -1.63 -7.66
C VAL A 3 13.60 -0.44 -6.74
N LEU A 4 14.62 -0.17 -5.93
CA LEU A 4 14.79 1.08 -5.21
C LEU A 4 15.77 1.94 -6.03
N MET A 5 15.28 3.05 -6.61
CA MET A 5 16.11 3.93 -7.43
C MET A 5 17.32 4.47 -6.67
N SER A 6 17.10 4.81 -5.40
CA SER A 6 18.18 5.16 -4.47
C SER A 6 17.86 4.71 -3.06
N ASN A 7 18.87 4.22 -2.34
CA ASN A 7 18.80 4.02 -0.89
C ASN A 7 19.37 5.20 -0.09
N ALA A 8 19.88 6.23 -0.74
CA ALA A 8 20.16 7.50 -0.08
C ALA A 8 18.84 8.21 0.24
N CYS A 9 18.64 8.62 1.50
CA CYS A 9 17.42 9.24 1.95
C CYS A 9 17.73 10.38 2.92
N VAL A 10 17.05 11.52 2.73
CA VAL A 10 17.14 12.66 3.65
C VAL A 10 16.23 12.51 4.88
N TYR A 11 15.30 11.54 4.86
CA TYR A 11 14.41 11.27 5.98
C TYR A 11 15.05 10.34 7.01
N ASP A 12 14.60 10.46 8.26
CA ASP A 12 15.11 9.67 9.39
C ASP A 12 14.02 8.78 10.02
N CYS A 13 13.26 8.06 9.20
CA CYS A 13 12.25 7.13 9.66
C CYS A 13 12.88 6.01 10.50
N LYS A 14 12.53 5.91 11.79
CA LYS A 14 13.17 5.05 12.78
C LYS A 14 13.18 3.56 12.43
N TYR A 15 12.15 3.11 11.71
CA TYR A 15 12.00 1.73 11.25
C TYR A 15 12.77 1.39 9.95
N CYS A 16 13.42 2.38 9.31
CA CYS A 16 14.03 2.18 7.99
C CYS A 16 15.55 2.00 8.07
N VAL A 17 16.04 0.93 7.46
CA VAL A 17 17.50 0.70 7.35
C VAL A 17 18.20 1.80 6.56
N ASN A 18 17.49 2.42 5.60
CA ASN A 18 18.00 3.48 4.72
C ASN A 18 17.80 4.90 5.29
N ARG A 19 17.44 5.05 6.56
CA ARG A 19 17.31 6.37 7.20
C ARG A 19 18.63 7.14 7.15
N ARG A 20 18.53 8.48 7.17
CA ARG A 20 19.69 9.39 7.07
C ARG A 20 20.79 9.06 8.10
N SER A 21 20.40 8.79 9.35
CA SER A 21 21.33 8.59 10.46
C SER A 21 21.97 7.18 10.50
N ASN A 22 21.60 6.25 9.63
CA ASN A 22 22.26 4.95 9.54
C ASN A 22 23.50 5.00 8.65
N ASP A 23 24.56 4.40 9.11
CA ASP A 23 25.79 4.17 8.33
C ASP A 23 25.60 2.96 7.41
N THR A 24 24.92 3.20 6.28
CA THR A 24 24.63 2.20 5.26
C THR A 24 25.24 2.67 3.94
N ARG A 25 25.91 1.77 3.22
CA ARG A 25 26.44 2.08 1.88
C ARG A 25 25.31 2.63 0.98
N ARG A 26 25.54 3.82 0.40
CA ARG A 26 24.57 4.51 -0.42
C ARG A 26 24.85 4.31 -1.90
N ALA A 27 23.78 4.11 -2.67
CA ALA A 27 23.83 4.01 -4.11
C ALA A 27 22.58 4.63 -4.72
N ALA A 28 22.69 5.09 -5.94
CA ALA A 28 21.57 5.59 -6.72
C ALA A 28 21.78 5.22 -8.20
N PHE A 29 20.70 4.80 -8.84
CA PHE A 29 20.66 4.70 -10.29
C PHE A 29 20.40 6.08 -10.90
N THR A 30 21.05 6.38 -11.99
CA THR A 30 20.58 7.40 -12.90
C THR A 30 19.30 6.94 -13.60
N PRO A 31 18.45 7.84 -14.10
CA PRO A 31 17.28 7.47 -14.89
C PRO A 31 17.59 6.55 -16.07
N GLN A 32 18.70 6.79 -16.74
CA GLN A 32 19.15 6.00 -17.88
C GLN A 32 19.55 4.57 -17.47
N GLU A 33 20.40 4.42 -16.44
CA GLU A 33 20.83 3.09 -15.94
C GLU A 33 19.63 2.26 -15.48
N LEU A 34 18.66 2.88 -14.80
CA LEU A 34 17.45 2.17 -14.36
C LEU A 34 16.61 1.69 -15.54
N ALA A 35 16.45 2.54 -16.56
CA ALA A 35 15.71 2.18 -17.76
C ALA A 35 16.41 1.06 -18.55
N GLU A 36 17.72 1.14 -18.72
CA GLU A 36 18.52 0.11 -19.40
C GLU A 36 18.48 -1.23 -18.66
N LEU A 37 18.61 -1.21 -17.34
CA LEU A 37 18.51 -2.40 -16.51
C LEU A 37 17.12 -3.07 -16.68
N THR A 38 16.07 -2.26 -16.59
CA THR A 38 14.69 -2.75 -16.75
C THR A 38 14.47 -3.36 -18.12
N MET A 39 14.90 -2.69 -19.18
CA MET A 39 14.79 -3.20 -20.55
C MET A 39 15.64 -4.44 -20.79
N GLY A 40 16.83 -4.51 -20.18
CA GLY A 40 17.69 -5.68 -20.25
C GLY A 40 17.01 -6.95 -19.72
N PHE A 41 16.31 -6.86 -18.59
CA PHE A 41 15.54 -7.98 -18.04
C PHE A 41 14.26 -8.25 -18.83
N TYR A 42 13.55 -7.21 -19.27
CA TYR A 42 12.30 -7.34 -20.01
C TYR A 42 12.50 -8.05 -21.36
N ARG A 43 13.49 -7.64 -22.14
CA ARG A 43 13.81 -8.26 -23.44
C ARG A 43 14.20 -9.73 -23.35
N ARG A 44 14.70 -10.15 -22.19
CA ARG A 44 15.06 -11.55 -21.89
C ARG A 44 13.90 -12.34 -21.26
N ASN A 45 12.71 -11.76 -21.18
CA ASN A 45 11.52 -12.33 -20.52
C ASN A 45 11.74 -12.73 -19.06
N TYR A 46 12.65 -12.06 -18.33
CA TYR A 46 12.85 -12.29 -16.90
C TYR A 46 11.87 -11.54 -16.04
N ILE A 47 11.22 -10.51 -16.59
CA ILE A 47 10.24 -9.68 -15.90
C ILE A 47 9.08 -9.31 -16.83
N GLU A 48 7.89 -9.13 -16.24
CA GLU A 48 6.69 -8.62 -16.91
C GLU A 48 6.47 -7.13 -16.63
N GLY A 49 7.13 -6.59 -15.61
CA GLY A 49 6.94 -5.21 -15.20
C GLY A 49 7.96 -4.70 -14.22
N LEU A 50 7.82 -3.42 -13.91
CA LEU A 50 8.66 -2.68 -12.98
C LEU A 50 7.85 -2.21 -11.77
N PHE A 51 8.33 -2.47 -10.56
CA PHE A 51 7.89 -1.80 -9.35
C PHE A 51 8.99 -0.84 -8.90
N LEU A 52 8.77 0.46 -9.08
CA LEU A 52 9.73 1.52 -8.80
C LEU A 52 9.40 2.24 -7.49
N SER A 53 10.39 2.33 -6.61
CA SER A 53 10.38 3.15 -5.41
C SER A 53 11.72 3.86 -5.24
N SER A 54 11.84 4.77 -4.28
CA SER A 54 13.09 5.45 -3.94
C SER A 54 13.15 5.85 -2.46
N GLY A 55 14.34 5.93 -1.89
CA GLY A 55 14.63 6.85 -0.81
C GLY A 55 14.50 8.28 -1.32
N VAL A 56 14.27 9.24 -0.42
CA VAL A 56 14.11 10.65 -0.80
C VAL A 56 15.49 11.28 -0.95
N LEU A 57 15.91 11.50 -2.19
CA LEU A 57 17.13 12.21 -2.55
C LEU A 57 16.87 13.72 -2.42
N ARG A 58 17.76 14.49 -1.86
CA ARG A 58 17.66 15.94 -1.70
C ARG A 58 16.31 16.40 -1.12
N ASP A 59 15.23 16.26 -1.89
CA ASP A 59 13.85 16.63 -1.58
C ASP A 59 12.86 15.75 -2.35
N PRO A 60 11.54 15.78 -2.01
CA PRO A 60 10.52 15.00 -2.68
C PRO A 60 10.40 15.28 -4.18
N ASP A 61 10.46 16.53 -4.59
CA ASP A 61 10.26 16.94 -5.98
C ASP A 61 11.39 16.45 -6.86
N TYR A 62 12.63 16.67 -6.45
CA TYR A 62 13.80 16.17 -7.17
C TYR A 62 13.75 14.65 -7.34
N THR A 63 13.35 13.94 -6.28
CA THR A 63 13.24 12.46 -6.33
C THR A 63 12.18 12.02 -7.32
N MET A 64 11.00 12.65 -7.30
CA MET A 64 9.92 12.38 -8.24
C MET A 64 10.34 12.69 -9.69
N GLU A 65 11.03 13.80 -9.93
CA GLU A 65 11.54 14.13 -11.26
C GLU A 65 12.50 13.05 -11.80
N GLN A 66 13.41 12.53 -10.96
CA GLN A 66 14.31 11.44 -11.40
C GLN A 66 13.52 10.17 -11.74
N MET A 67 12.54 9.80 -10.92
CA MET A 67 11.66 8.65 -11.19
C MET A 67 10.87 8.86 -12.49
N ILE A 68 10.28 10.03 -12.70
CA ILE A 68 9.53 10.38 -13.91
C ILE A 68 10.42 10.31 -15.14
N ARG A 69 11.65 10.86 -15.07
CA ARG A 69 12.63 10.75 -16.18
C ARG A 69 12.91 9.30 -16.56
N ALA A 70 13.10 8.41 -15.58
CA ALA A 70 13.30 7.00 -15.83
C ALA A 70 12.09 6.35 -16.54
N LEU A 71 10.86 6.67 -16.08
CA LEU A 71 9.64 6.17 -16.68
C LEU A 71 9.39 6.73 -18.08
N ARG A 72 9.72 8.00 -18.33
CA ARG A 72 9.67 8.59 -19.67
C ARG A 72 10.61 7.87 -20.63
N ILE A 73 11.88 7.63 -20.26
CA ILE A 73 12.84 6.87 -21.08
C ILE A 73 12.24 5.49 -21.38
N LEU A 74 11.67 4.80 -20.41
CA LEU A 74 11.03 3.51 -20.62
C LEU A 74 9.86 3.60 -21.61
N ARG A 75 8.90 4.49 -21.39
CA ARG A 75 7.68 4.57 -22.20
C ARG A 75 7.93 5.18 -23.59
N GLU A 76 8.67 6.28 -23.67
CA GLU A 76 8.81 7.07 -24.89
C GLU A 76 9.98 6.58 -25.76
N THR A 77 11.15 6.33 -25.14
CA THR A 77 12.36 5.94 -25.88
C THR A 77 12.38 4.42 -26.17
N TYR A 78 12.18 3.61 -25.14
CA TYR A 78 12.26 2.14 -25.26
C TYR A 78 10.94 1.47 -25.63
N ARG A 79 9.82 2.21 -25.63
CA ARG A 79 8.49 1.66 -25.92
C ARG A 79 8.13 0.49 -24.99
N PHE A 80 8.54 0.57 -23.73
CA PHE A 80 8.29 -0.45 -22.72
C PHE A 80 6.79 -0.63 -22.51
N ASN A 81 6.28 -1.82 -22.79
CA ASN A 81 4.86 -2.16 -22.71
C ASN A 81 4.50 -2.98 -21.47
N GLY A 82 5.50 -3.26 -20.60
CA GLY A 82 5.29 -3.96 -19.35
C GLY A 82 4.56 -3.10 -18.32
N TYR A 83 4.04 -3.77 -17.29
CA TYR A 83 3.35 -3.13 -16.18
C TYR A 83 4.30 -2.27 -15.32
N ILE A 84 3.89 -1.04 -15.01
CA ILE A 84 4.63 -0.13 -14.14
C ILE A 84 3.81 0.19 -12.89
N HIS A 85 4.33 -0.18 -11.73
CA HIS A 85 3.86 0.29 -10.43
C HIS A 85 4.90 1.24 -9.84
N ALA A 86 4.54 2.50 -9.61
CA ALA A 86 5.42 3.50 -9.02
C ALA A 86 4.92 3.97 -7.65
N LYS A 87 5.85 4.14 -6.71
CA LYS A 87 5.54 4.79 -5.43
C LYS A 87 5.71 6.30 -5.56
N ALA A 88 4.62 7.05 -5.45
CA ALA A 88 4.70 8.49 -5.34
C ALA A 88 5.33 8.89 -4.00
N ILE A 89 6.21 9.87 -4.05
CA ILE A 89 6.92 10.38 -2.87
C ILE A 89 6.00 11.35 -2.11
N PRO A 90 5.72 11.10 -0.82
CA PRO A 90 4.94 12.02 -0.01
C PRO A 90 5.57 13.41 0.05
N GLY A 91 4.76 14.45 -0.16
CA GLY A 91 5.19 15.85 -0.16
C GLY A 91 5.68 16.38 -1.51
N ALA A 92 5.71 15.55 -2.55
CA ALA A 92 6.00 16.01 -3.91
C ALA A 92 4.87 16.88 -4.48
N ALA A 93 5.23 17.81 -5.36
CA ALA A 93 4.30 18.73 -6.01
C ALA A 93 3.17 17.98 -6.76
N PRO A 94 1.93 18.52 -6.75
CA PRO A 94 0.78 17.89 -7.40
C PRO A 94 0.98 17.59 -8.88
N GLU A 95 1.71 18.44 -9.59
CA GLU A 95 2.02 18.31 -11.01
C GLU A 95 2.85 17.05 -11.28
N LEU A 96 3.83 16.78 -10.41
CA LEU A 96 4.68 15.59 -10.51
C LEU A 96 3.89 14.30 -10.22
N VAL A 97 2.95 14.34 -9.28
CA VAL A 97 2.05 13.21 -9.03
C VAL A 97 1.17 12.91 -10.24
N ARG A 98 0.65 13.96 -10.90
CA ARG A 98 -0.13 13.81 -12.14
C ARG A 98 0.71 13.23 -13.27
N GLU A 99 1.90 13.75 -13.46
CA GLU A 99 2.81 13.26 -14.50
C GLU A 99 3.20 11.79 -14.28
N LEU A 100 3.53 11.41 -13.04
CA LEU A 100 3.83 10.03 -12.71
C LEU A 100 2.64 9.11 -13.02
N GLY A 101 1.40 9.58 -12.78
CA GLY A 101 0.17 8.82 -13.04
C GLY A 101 -0.12 8.57 -14.52
N LEU A 102 0.36 9.44 -15.41
CA LEU A 102 0.26 9.25 -16.87
C LEU A 102 1.26 8.21 -17.40
N LEU A 103 2.32 7.92 -16.67
CA LEU A 103 3.39 7.00 -17.08
C LEU A 103 3.27 5.61 -16.42
N ALA A 104 2.59 5.53 -15.28
CA ALA A 104 2.45 4.32 -14.49
C ALA A 104 1.05 3.70 -14.61
N ASP A 105 0.99 2.36 -14.58
CA ASP A 105 -0.27 1.63 -14.54
C ASP A 105 -0.91 1.69 -13.15
N ARG A 106 -0.10 1.66 -12.09
CA ARG A 106 -0.54 1.80 -10.70
C ARG A 106 0.36 2.76 -9.94
N LEU A 107 -0.27 3.56 -9.07
CA LEU A 107 0.44 4.36 -8.10
C LEU A 107 0.21 3.83 -6.68
N SER A 108 1.18 4.06 -5.81
CA SER A 108 1.00 3.86 -4.38
C SER A 108 1.61 5.00 -3.59
N VAL A 109 0.96 5.34 -2.48
CA VAL A 109 1.47 6.23 -1.45
C VAL A 109 1.39 5.48 -0.14
N ASN A 110 2.52 5.21 0.49
CA ASN A 110 2.51 4.46 1.73
C ASN A 110 2.06 5.34 2.89
N ILE A 111 1.09 4.86 3.68
CA ILE A 111 0.72 5.53 4.93
C ILE A 111 1.68 5.20 6.08
N GLU A 112 2.47 4.15 5.92
CA GLU A 112 3.52 3.65 6.81
C GLU A 112 2.99 3.16 8.16
N LEU A 113 2.32 4.00 8.93
CA LEU A 113 1.86 3.70 10.29
C LEU A 113 0.36 3.99 10.44
N PRO A 114 -0.34 3.21 11.29
CA PRO A 114 -1.79 3.35 11.42
C PRO A 114 -2.23 4.67 12.05
N SER A 115 -1.46 5.19 13.01
CA SER A 115 -1.82 6.37 13.78
C SER A 115 -0.93 7.57 13.47
N GLN A 116 -1.48 8.77 13.65
CA GLN A 116 -0.72 10.02 13.54
C GLN A 116 0.35 10.14 14.65
N ALA A 117 0.07 9.60 15.83
CA ALA A 117 1.03 9.57 16.93
C ALA A 117 2.24 8.70 16.55
N GLY A 118 1.99 7.47 16.05
CA GLY A 118 3.04 6.60 15.54
C GLY A 118 3.86 7.25 14.42
N LEU A 119 3.19 7.93 13.48
CA LEU A 119 3.86 8.63 12.39
C LEU A 119 4.80 9.73 12.90
N ARG A 120 4.34 10.57 13.83
CA ARG A 120 5.16 11.63 14.44
C ARG A 120 6.39 11.08 15.17
N THR A 121 6.22 9.95 15.86
CA THR A 121 7.28 9.33 16.66
C THR A 121 8.31 8.62 15.78
N LEU A 122 7.84 7.83 14.81
CA LEU A 122 8.71 6.92 14.05
C LEU A 122 9.11 7.44 12.65
N ALA A 123 8.38 8.40 12.10
CA ALA A 123 8.67 9.03 10.81
C ALA A 123 8.46 10.56 10.86
N PRO A 124 9.24 11.30 11.67
CA PRO A 124 9.01 12.71 11.95
C PRO A 124 9.06 13.63 10.73
N ASP A 125 9.77 13.22 9.68
CA ASP A 125 9.87 13.96 8.42
C ASP A 125 8.65 13.78 7.51
N LYS A 126 7.68 12.94 7.89
CA LYS A 126 6.45 12.69 7.13
C LYS A 126 5.24 13.26 7.87
N THR A 127 4.43 14.04 7.17
CA THR A 127 3.16 14.52 7.71
C THR A 127 1.99 13.72 7.12
N LYS A 128 0.89 13.67 7.87
CA LYS A 128 -0.34 13.05 7.39
C LYS A 128 -0.84 13.70 6.11
N GLU A 129 -0.75 15.02 6.03
CA GLU A 129 -1.16 15.83 4.90
C GLU A 129 -0.32 15.49 3.65
N ALA A 130 1.01 15.41 3.79
CA ALA A 130 1.93 15.04 2.71
C ALA A 130 1.65 13.63 2.14
N ILE A 131 1.08 12.73 2.95
CA ILE A 131 0.68 11.39 2.52
C ILE A 131 -0.71 11.38 1.89
N LEU A 132 -1.69 12.05 2.50
CA LEU A 132 -3.09 11.96 2.08
C LEU A 132 -3.41 12.84 0.86
N GLN A 133 -2.69 13.96 0.68
CA GLN A 133 -2.88 14.83 -0.48
C GLN A 133 -2.63 14.11 -1.81
N PRO A 134 -1.48 13.44 -2.05
CA PRO A 134 -1.28 12.70 -3.29
C PRO A 134 -2.26 11.55 -3.46
N MET A 135 -2.74 10.90 -2.39
CA MET A 135 -3.79 9.88 -2.50
C MET A 135 -5.11 10.46 -3.04
N GLY A 136 -5.47 11.67 -2.61
CA GLY A 136 -6.61 12.41 -3.15
C GLY A 136 -6.44 12.74 -4.64
N LEU A 137 -5.28 13.27 -5.02
CA LEU A 137 -4.95 13.60 -6.41
C LEU A 137 -5.01 12.37 -7.32
N ILE A 138 -4.50 11.23 -6.86
CA ILE A 138 -4.55 9.97 -7.64
C ILE A 138 -5.99 9.49 -7.81
N ARG A 139 -6.81 9.55 -6.75
CA ARG A 139 -8.25 9.22 -6.84
C ARG A 139 -8.96 10.08 -7.89
N ASP A 140 -8.76 11.39 -7.82
CA ASP A 140 -9.46 12.35 -8.67
C ASP A 140 -8.97 12.25 -10.12
N GLY A 141 -7.65 12.12 -10.34
CA GLY A 141 -7.07 11.90 -11.65
C GLY A 141 -7.54 10.61 -12.31
N ALA A 142 -7.63 9.51 -11.56
CA ALA A 142 -8.16 8.25 -12.07
C ALA A 142 -9.66 8.33 -12.40
N ALA A 143 -10.45 9.05 -11.60
CA ALA A 143 -11.86 9.28 -11.85
C ALA A 143 -12.09 10.16 -13.10
N GLN A 144 -11.31 11.24 -13.23
CA GLN A 144 -11.33 12.12 -14.38
C GLN A 144 -10.96 11.37 -15.67
N SER A 145 -9.82 10.66 -15.67
CA SER A 145 -9.39 9.86 -16.84
C SER A 145 -10.44 8.86 -17.27
N LYS A 146 -11.10 8.16 -16.33
CA LYS A 146 -12.20 7.24 -16.64
C LYS A 146 -13.38 7.96 -17.29
N ALA A 147 -13.76 9.14 -16.83
CA ALA A 147 -14.85 9.94 -17.38
C ALA A 147 -14.50 10.49 -18.78
N GLU A 148 -13.26 10.89 -19.00
CA GLU A 148 -12.78 11.38 -20.30
C GLU A 148 -12.70 10.25 -21.34
N LEU A 149 -12.19 9.08 -20.97
CA LEU A 149 -12.14 7.90 -21.84
C LEU A 149 -13.53 7.40 -22.27
N ALA A 150 -14.56 7.61 -21.43
CA ALA A 150 -15.93 7.32 -21.82
C ALA A 150 -16.45 8.23 -22.94
N LYS A 151 -15.86 9.42 -23.11
CA LYS A 151 -16.25 10.42 -24.14
C LYS A 151 -15.28 10.44 -25.33
N TYR A 152 -14.00 10.26 -25.08
CA TYR A 152 -12.92 10.42 -26.05
C TYR A 152 -11.99 9.21 -26.02
N LYS A 153 -11.95 8.42 -27.09
CA LYS A 153 -11.14 7.20 -27.21
C LYS A 153 -9.63 7.44 -26.98
N ASN A 154 -9.14 8.62 -27.32
CA ASN A 154 -7.71 8.98 -27.25
C ASN A 154 -7.38 9.84 -26.01
N ALA A 155 -8.27 9.92 -25.03
CA ALA A 155 -7.97 10.64 -23.80
C ALA A 155 -6.78 9.98 -23.06
N PRO A 156 -5.92 10.78 -22.38
CA PRO A 156 -4.80 10.22 -21.62
C PRO A 156 -5.26 9.25 -20.54
N VAL A 157 -4.59 8.11 -20.45
CA VAL A 157 -4.86 7.11 -19.42
C VAL A 157 -4.05 7.44 -18.18
N PHE A 158 -4.72 7.56 -17.05
CA PHE A 158 -4.08 7.87 -15.76
C PHE A 158 -4.22 6.69 -14.80
N ALA A 159 -3.11 6.08 -14.40
CA ALA A 159 -3.02 4.99 -13.43
C ALA A 159 -4.19 3.98 -13.53
N PRO A 160 -4.37 3.28 -14.66
CA PRO A 160 -5.58 2.49 -14.94
C PRO A 160 -5.80 1.34 -13.95
N ALA A 161 -4.74 0.82 -13.35
CA ALA A 161 -4.83 -0.19 -12.29
C ALA A 161 -5.09 0.43 -10.88
N GLY A 162 -5.29 1.76 -10.82
CA GLY A 162 -5.65 2.49 -9.61
C GLY A 162 -4.51 2.65 -8.61
N GLN A 163 -4.88 2.88 -7.36
CA GLN A 163 -3.90 3.11 -6.29
C GLN A 163 -3.95 2.07 -5.18
N SER A 164 -2.83 1.96 -4.48
CA SER A 164 -2.68 1.13 -3.29
C SER A 164 -1.87 1.86 -2.21
N THR A 165 -1.88 1.32 -1.01
CA THR A 165 -1.04 1.78 0.10
C THR A 165 -0.43 0.61 0.85
N GLN A 166 0.53 0.90 1.70
CA GLN A 166 1.15 -0.07 2.61
C GLN A 166 1.27 0.53 4.00
N LEU A 167 1.04 -0.28 5.01
CA LEU A 167 1.31 0.04 6.41
C LEU A 167 2.10 -1.05 7.11
N ILE A 168 2.83 -0.66 8.15
CA ILE A 168 3.64 -1.54 8.97
C ILE A 168 2.80 -1.98 10.17
N VAL A 169 2.81 -3.29 10.45
CA VAL A 169 2.07 -3.91 11.56
C VAL A 169 3.05 -4.34 12.64
N GLY A 170 2.83 -3.88 13.87
CA GLY A 170 3.65 -4.28 15.02
C GLY A 170 4.90 -3.43 15.25
N ALA A 171 5.07 -2.31 14.55
CA ALA A 171 6.05 -1.29 14.91
C ALA A 171 5.53 -0.33 16.01
N THR A 172 4.22 -0.28 16.18
CA THR A 172 3.49 0.50 17.19
C THR A 172 2.48 -0.40 17.91
N GLU A 173 1.93 0.08 19.01
CA GLU A 173 0.91 -0.62 19.80
C GLU A 173 -0.52 -0.48 19.25
N ASP A 174 -0.67 0.03 18.03
CA ASP A 174 -1.98 0.18 17.39
C ASP A 174 -2.70 -1.18 17.30
N SER A 175 -3.97 -1.21 17.71
CA SER A 175 -4.81 -2.42 17.68
C SER A 175 -5.22 -2.79 16.25
N ASP A 176 -5.59 -4.07 16.04
CA ASP A 176 -6.12 -4.53 14.75
C ASP A 176 -7.43 -3.83 14.40
N ARG A 177 -8.25 -3.49 15.40
CA ARG A 177 -9.45 -2.67 15.24
C ARG A 177 -9.13 -1.31 14.63
N HIS A 178 -8.11 -0.62 15.16
CA HIS A 178 -7.69 0.68 14.62
C HIS A 178 -7.22 0.54 13.16
N ILE A 179 -6.38 -0.47 12.89
CA ILE A 179 -5.87 -0.76 11.54
C ILE A 179 -7.01 -1.06 10.57
N LEU A 180 -7.97 -1.90 10.97
CA LEU A 180 -9.06 -2.33 10.09
C LEU A 180 -10.04 -1.19 9.78
N HIS A 181 -10.41 -0.38 10.79
CA HIS A 181 -11.22 0.82 10.58
C HIS A 181 -10.51 1.86 9.69
N LEU A 182 -9.20 2.04 9.85
CA LEU A 182 -8.42 2.89 8.95
C LEU A 182 -8.46 2.35 7.52
N THR A 183 -8.26 1.05 7.34
CA THR A 183 -8.31 0.36 6.06
C THR A 183 -9.64 0.59 5.36
N GLU A 184 -10.75 0.36 6.05
CA GLU A 184 -12.10 0.58 5.52
C GLU A 184 -12.31 2.03 5.05
N ARG A 185 -11.92 3.01 5.88
CA ARG A 185 -11.98 4.44 5.51
C ARG A 185 -11.12 4.78 4.30
N LEU A 186 -9.96 4.15 4.15
CA LEU A 186 -9.08 4.35 3.00
C LEU A 186 -9.72 3.82 1.71
N TYR A 187 -10.37 2.66 1.74
CA TYR A 187 -11.13 2.13 0.61
C TYR A 187 -12.27 3.08 0.22
N GLN A 188 -13.07 3.51 1.19
CA GLN A 188 -14.22 4.39 0.96
C GLN A 188 -13.79 5.77 0.41
N LYS A 189 -12.82 6.42 1.09
CA LYS A 189 -12.43 7.80 0.79
C LYS A 189 -11.54 7.94 -0.43
N TYR A 190 -10.56 7.04 -0.59
CA TYR A 190 -9.53 7.16 -1.63
C TYR A 190 -9.68 6.14 -2.75
N ARG A 191 -10.71 5.28 -2.70
CA ARG A 191 -10.98 4.25 -3.72
C ARG A 191 -9.76 3.36 -3.99
N LEU A 192 -9.05 3.00 -2.93
CA LEU A 192 -7.89 2.11 -3.03
C LEU A 192 -8.29 0.77 -3.65
N LYS A 193 -7.39 0.17 -4.39
CA LYS A 193 -7.53 -1.20 -4.86
C LYS A 193 -7.03 -2.21 -3.84
N ARG A 194 -6.05 -1.83 -3.02
CA ARG A 194 -5.51 -2.68 -1.96
C ARG A 194 -4.77 -1.88 -0.89
N VAL A 195 -4.92 -2.31 0.35
CA VAL A 195 -4.02 -2.00 1.47
C VAL A 195 -3.10 -3.18 1.66
N PHE A 196 -1.79 -2.94 1.69
CA PHE A 196 -0.78 -3.94 2.01
C PHE A 196 -0.38 -3.80 3.47
N TYR A 197 -0.43 -4.90 4.20
CA TYR A 197 0.09 -5.02 5.55
C TYR A 197 1.50 -5.59 5.47
N SER A 198 2.40 -5.11 6.32
CA SER A 198 3.76 -5.60 6.39
C SER A 198 4.13 -5.78 7.84
N ALA A 199 4.29 -7.00 8.27
CA ALA A 199 4.81 -7.31 9.60
C ALA A 199 6.15 -6.60 9.80
N TYR A 200 6.30 -5.89 10.91
CA TYR A 200 7.55 -5.22 11.23
C TYR A 200 8.67 -6.23 11.46
N VAL A 201 9.73 -6.10 10.70
CA VAL A 201 10.96 -6.86 10.89
C VAL A 201 11.97 -5.93 11.55
N PRO A 202 12.43 -6.23 12.79
CA PRO A 202 13.44 -5.42 13.45
C PRO A 202 14.77 -5.51 12.70
N VAL A 203 15.23 -4.39 12.13
CA VAL A 203 16.50 -4.29 11.37
C VAL A 203 17.40 -3.19 11.91
N VAL A 204 16.91 -2.39 12.84
CA VAL A 204 17.62 -1.29 13.49
C VAL A 204 17.33 -1.33 14.98
N GLU A 205 18.36 -1.15 15.79
CA GLU A 205 18.19 -0.97 17.23
C GLU A 205 17.70 0.45 17.51
N ASN A 206 16.56 0.56 18.18
CA ASN A 206 15.97 1.83 18.57
C ASN A 206 15.03 1.62 19.74
N SER A 207 15.13 2.45 20.79
CA SER A 207 14.30 2.36 22.00
C SER A 207 12.80 2.58 21.77
N LEU A 208 12.42 3.17 20.62
CA LEU A 208 11.03 3.43 20.23
C LEU A 208 10.43 2.28 19.41
N LEU A 209 11.17 1.23 19.16
CA LEU A 209 10.79 0.10 18.32
C LEU A 209 10.96 -1.22 19.07
N PRO A 210 10.26 -2.29 18.68
CA PRO A 210 10.53 -3.63 19.19
C PRO A 210 11.99 -4.01 19.02
N SER A 211 12.54 -4.74 20.02
CA SER A 211 13.93 -5.17 20.02
C SER A 211 14.28 -6.04 18.81
N LEU A 212 15.57 -6.10 18.45
CA LEU A 212 16.07 -6.92 17.33
C LEU A 212 15.72 -8.41 17.45
N ASN A 213 15.51 -8.91 18.66
CA ASN A 213 15.13 -10.30 18.94
C ASN A 213 13.61 -10.54 18.83
N THR A 214 12.79 -9.50 18.62
CA THR A 214 11.35 -9.63 18.48
C THR A 214 11.00 -10.30 17.16
N LYS A 215 10.25 -11.39 17.21
CA LYS A 215 9.78 -12.06 15.99
C LYS A 215 8.76 -11.20 15.27
N PRO A 216 8.86 -11.06 13.93
CA PRO A 216 7.84 -10.37 13.15
C PRO A 216 6.44 -10.96 13.39
N PRO A 217 5.39 -10.14 13.54
CA PRO A 217 4.03 -10.60 13.83
C PRO A 217 3.33 -11.12 12.55
N LEU A 218 3.89 -12.15 11.92
CA LEU A 218 3.40 -12.69 10.64
C LEU A 218 1.96 -13.22 10.72
N LEU A 219 1.59 -13.84 11.84
CA LEU A 219 0.23 -14.35 12.02
C LEU A 219 -0.77 -13.19 12.12
N ARG A 220 -0.42 -12.09 12.80
CA ARG A 220 -1.23 -10.88 12.87
C ARG A 220 -1.40 -10.24 11.48
N GLU A 221 -0.32 -10.14 10.70
CA GLU A 221 -0.37 -9.70 9.30
C GLU A 221 -1.34 -10.58 8.49
N HIS A 222 -1.24 -11.91 8.64
CA HIS A 222 -2.11 -12.85 7.95
C HIS A 222 -3.59 -12.65 8.34
N ARG A 223 -3.92 -12.49 9.63
CA ARG A 223 -5.28 -12.22 10.09
C ARG A 223 -5.84 -10.91 9.52
N LEU A 224 -5.01 -9.86 9.45
CA LEU A 224 -5.40 -8.60 8.81
C LEU A 224 -5.69 -8.77 7.32
N TYR A 225 -4.90 -9.57 6.59
CA TYR A 225 -5.21 -9.90 5.19
C TYR A 225 -6.49 -10.69 5.02
N GLN A 226 -6.80 -11.62 5.92
CA GLN A 226 -8.07 -12.34 5.91
C GLN A 226 -9.24 -11.38 6.16
N ALA A 227 -9.13 -10.49 7.14
CA ALA A 227 -10.14 -9.48 7.42
C ALA A 227 -10.32 -8.47 6.27
N ASP A 228 -9.23 -8.02 5.64
CA ASP A 228 -9.27 -7.18 4.44
C ASP A 228 -10.06 -7.84 3.30
N TRP A 229 -9.92 -9.15 3.15
CA TRP A 229 -10.69 -9.92 2.17
C TRP A 229 -12.18 -9.92 2.49
N LEU A 230 -12.55 -10.04 3.78
CA LEU A 230 -13.94 -9.97 4.23
C LEU A 230 -14.55 -8.59 3.97
N LEU A 231 -13.82 -7.51 4.22
CA LEU A 231 -14.28 -6.13 3.91
C LEU A 231 -14.55 -5.94 2.41
N ARG A 232 -13.67 -6.46 1.56
CA ARG A 232 -13.72 -6.16 0.12
C ARG A 232 -14.69 -7.03 -0.68
N PHE A 233 -14.92 -8.26 -0.25
CA PHE A 233 -15.62 -9.24 -1.07
C PHE A 233 -16.80 -9.91 -0.39
N TYR A 234 -16.93 -9.83 0.94
CA TYR A 234 -17.96 -10.49 1.70
C TYR A 234 -18.99 -9.54 2.32
N GLY A 235 -18.81 -8.23 2.13
CA GLY A 235 -19.71 -7.23 2.67
C GLY A 235 -19.62 -7.00 4.18
N PHE A 236 -18.56 -7.49 4.84
CA PHE A 236 -18.32 -7.19 6.24
C PHE A 236 -17.89 -5.74 6.45
N GLN A 237 -18.25 -5.18 7.60
CA GLN A 237 -17.73 -3.90 8.07
C GLN A 237 -16.67 -4.14 9.15
N ALA A 238 -15.75 -3.19 9.31
CA ALA A 238 -14.70 -3.29 10.32
C ALA A 238 -15.26 -3.41 11.75
N SER A 239 -16.37 -2.72 12.02
CA SER A 239 -17.08 -2.76 13.31
C SER A 239 -17.74 -4.09 13.65
N GLU A 240 -18.03 -4.93 12.64
CA GLU A 240 -18.59 -6.26 12.86
C GLU A 240 -17.50 -7.26 13.28
N LEU A 241 -16.28 -7.08 12.78
CA LEU A 241 -15.16 -8.00 13.00
C LEU A 241 -14.43 -7.73 14.32
N LEU A 242 -14.29 -6.45 14.70
CA LEU A 242 -13.55 -6.03 15.89
C LEU A 242 -14.26 -4.87 16.59
N TYR A 243 -14.40 -4.96 17.91
CA TYR A 243 -15.04 -3.96 18.76
C TYR A 243 -14.19 -3.66 19.99
N GLU A 244 -14.62 -2.74 20.84
CA GLU A 244 -13.80 -2.19 21.91
C GLU A 244 -13.33 -3.24 22.93
N ALA A 245 -14.21 -4.20 23.29
CA ALA A 245 -13.84 -5.27 24.20
C ALA A 245 -12.92 -6.32 23.58
N HIS A 246 -12.90 -6.45 22.22
CA HIS A 246 -12.05 -7.36 21.48
C HIS A 246 -11.36 -6.61 20.35
N PRO A 247 -10.31 -5.81 20.65
CA PRO A 247 -9.68 -4.91 19.68
C PRO A 247 -8.66 -5.59 18.76
N ASN A 248 -8.30 -6.84 19.03
CA ASN A 248 -7.34 -7.60 18.24
C ASN A 248 -7.91 -8.96 17.82
N PHE A 249 -7.47 -9.48 16.67
CA PHE A 249 -7.84 -10.80 16.19
C PHE A 249 -7.28 -11.90 17.06
N ASP A 250 -8.06 -12.97 17.20
CA ASP A 250 -7.60 -14.21 17.82
C ASP A 250 -6.51 -14.85 16.93
N PRO A 251 -5.33 -15.19 17.46
CA PRO A 251 -4.31 -15.86 16.69
C PRO A 251 -4.71 -17.29 16.25
N GLN A 252 -5.60 -17.97 17.00
CA GLN A 252 -6.00 -19.37 16.74
C GLN A 252 -7.14 -19.47 15.73
N LEU A 253 -7.99 -18.44 15.63
CA LEU A 253 -9.18 -18.45 14.76
C LEU A 253 -9.00 -17.49 13.58
N ASP A 254 -9.54 -17.85 12.42
CA ASP A 254 -9.66 -16.87 11.35
C ASP A 254 -10.78 -15.84 11.66
N PRO A 255 -10.71 -14.63 11.13
CA PRO A 255 -11.64 -13.55 11.45
C PRO A 255 -13.12 -13.89 11.22
N LYS A 256 -13.43 -14.67 10.19
CA LYS A 256 -14.81 -15.05 9.87
C LYS A 256 -15.34 -16.11 10.83
N CYS A 257 -14.50 -17.08 11.20
CA CYS A 257 -14.85 -18.09 12.19
C CYS A 257 -15.04 -17.43 13.58
N ASN A 258 -14.15 -16.51 13.95
CA ASN A 258 -14.27 -15.76 15.20
C ASN A 258 -15.57 -14.95 15.25
N TRP A 259 -15.94 -14.30 14.14
CA TRP A 259 -17.22 -13.58 14.03
C TRP A 259 -18.41 -14.54 14.21
N ALA A 260 -18.41 -15.69 13.53
CA ALA A 260 -19.49 -16.66 13.61
C ALA A 260 -19.69 -17.23 15.04
N LEU A 261 -18.61 -17.47 15.77
CA LEU A 261 -18.65 -17.90 17.16
C LEU A 261 -19.22 -16.83 18.11
N ALA A 262 -19.04 -15.54 17.77
CA ALA A 262 -19.64 -14.43 18.50
C ALA A 262 -21.13 -14.20 18.15
N HIS A 263 -21.65 -14.85 17.10
CA HIS A 263 -23.01 -14.67 16.57
C HIS A 263 -23.72 -16.03 16.39
N LEU A 264 -23.60 -16.89 17.39
CA LEU A 264 -24.22 -18.24 17.34
C LEU A 264 -25.72 -18.22 17.17
N GLU A 265 -26.39 -17.14 17.52
CA GLU A 265 -27.84 -16.91 17.32
C GLU A 265 -28.22 -16.87 15.82
N GLN A 266 -27.28 -16.65 14.93
CA GLN A 266 -27.51 -16.67 13.48
C GLN A 266 -27.32 -18.06 12.85
N PHE A 267 -26.97 -19.06 13.65
CA PHE A 267 -26.69 -20.43 13.17
C PHE A 267 -27.62 -21.46 13.84
N PRO A 268 -27.95 -22.54 13.12
CA PRO A 268 -27.53 -22.92 11.76
C PRO A 268 -28.26 -22.11 10.69
N VAL A 269 -27.61 -21.96 9.52
CA VAL A 269 -28.17 -21.32 8.32
C VAL A 269 -28.74 -22.34 7.37
N GLU A 270 -30.02 -22.18 6.96
CA GLU A 270 -30.67 -23.03 5.96
C GLU A 270 -30.22 -22.61 4.56
N VAL A 271 -29.33 -23.41 3.96
CA VAL A 271 -28.64 -23.07 2.70
C VAL A 271 -29.59 -22.85 1.52
N MET A 272 -30.73 -23.61 1.48
CA MET A 272 -31.68 -23.52 0.38
C MET A 272 -32.59 -22.30 0.42
N ARG A 273 -32.59 -21.56 1.53
CA ARG A 273 -33.47 -20.40 1.75
C ARG A 273 -32.72 -19.10 2.04
N ALA A 274 -31.47 -19.19 2.48
CA ALA A 274 -30.66 -18.04 2.83
C ALA A 274 -30.29 -17.23 1.58
N ASP A 275 -30.27 -15.92 1.72
CA ASP A 275 -29.71 -15.03 0.72
C ASP A 275 -28.18 -15.08 0.68
N LEU A 276 -27.60 -14.47 -0.34
CA LEU A 276 -26.15 -14.47 -0.54
C LEU A 276 -25.41 -13.80 0.64
N GLU A 277 -25.96 -12.72 1.19
CA GLU A 277 -25.32 -12.01 2.30
C GLU A 277 -25.22 -12.91 3.53
N THR A 278 -26.28 -13.59 3.89
CA THR A 278 -26.32 -14.57 4.98
C THR A 278 -25.35 -15.75 4.73
N LEU A 279 -25.34 -16.29 3.50
CA LEU A 279 -24.42 -17.37 3.14
C LEU A 279 -22.96 -16.94 3.26
N LEU A 280 -22.64 -15.72 2.85
CA LEU A 280 -21.29 -15.18 2.96
C LEU A 280 -20.82 -14.97 4.41
N ARG A 281 -21.72 -15.02 5.39
CA ARG A 281 -21.38 -15.01 6.84
C ARG A 281 -20.95 -16.39 7.34
N VAL A 282 -21.35 -17.48 6.68
CA VAL A 282 -21.04 -18.85 7.10
C VAL A 282 -19.56 -19.17 6.86
N PRO A 283 -18.80 -19.63 7.89
CA PRO A 283 -17.43 -20.10 7.70
C PRO A 283 -17.36 -21.21 6.64
N GLY A 284 -16.35 -21.12 5.75
CA GLY A 284 -16.18 -22.05 4.64
C GLY A 284 -16.95 -21.70 3.36
N ILE A 285 -17.97 -20.83 3.39
CA ILE A 285 -18.65 -20.34 2.18
C ILE A 285 -18.00 -19.04 1.71
N GLY A 286 -17.69 -18.96 0.41
CA GLY A 286 -17.06 -17.83 -0.22
C GLY A 286 -17.84 -17.26 -1.41
N PRO A 287 -17.49 -16.05 -1.89
CA PRO A 287 -18.02 -15.53 -3.14
C PRO A 287 -17.54 -16.42 -4.30
N VAL A 288 -18.44 -16.73 -5.23
CA VAL A 288 -18.15 -17.49 -6.45
C VAL A 288 -17.73 -16.55 -7.56
#